data_ebcd37dcdaf7894aa453f37bada0af09
#
_entry.id   ebcd37dcdaf7894aa453f37bada0af09
#
_cell.length_a   1.000
_cell.length_b   1.000
_cell.length_c   1.000
_cell.angle_alpha   90.00
_cell.angle_beta   90.00
_cell.angle_gamma   90.00
#
_symmetry.space_group_name_H-M   'P 1'
#
loop_
_entity.id
_entity.type
_entity.pdbx_description
1 polymer ?
#
loop_
_entity_poly.entity_id
_entity_poly.type
_entity_poly.pdbx_seq_one_letter_code
_entity_poly.pdbx_strand_id
1 'polypeptide(L)' 'MYKPDKQKMMVKMAEAGIGSYKELAARTGVCVNTISRLNNGGSAQFVTLQALAGALNCEPAELLEEA' A
#
# COMPACT_ATOMS: atom_id res chain seq x y z
N MET A 1 -10.47 7.81 7.78
CA MET A 1 -9.19 7.33 7.27
C MET A 1 -9.20 5.82 7.21
N TYR A 2 -8.38 5.24 6.37
CA TYR A 2 -8.37 3.81 6.09
C TYR A 2 -7.08 3.18 6.58
N LYS A 3 -7.16 1.98 7.14
CA LYS A 3 -5.98 1.24 7.60
C LYS A 3 -5.66 0.09 6.65
N PRO A 4 -4.55 0.15 5.93
CA PRO A 4 -4.13 -0.99 5.11
C PRO A 4 -3.70 -2.16 5.98
N ASP A 5 -3.96 -3.37 5.50
CA ASP A 5 -3.48 -4.58 6.14
C ASP A 5 -2.05 -4.86 5.67
N LYS A 6 -1.13 -5.01 6.60
CA LYS A 6 0.28 -5.23 6.29
C LYS A 6 0.49 -6.50 5.45
N GLN A 7 -0.18 -7.59 5.82
CA GLN A 7 -0.03 -8.85 5.09
C GLN A 7 -0.57 -8.74 3.67
N LYS A 8 -1.73 -8.11 3.51
CA LYS A 8 -2.32 -7.91 2.19
C LYS A 8 -1.42 -7.05 1.31
N MET A 9 -0.83 -5.99 1.89
CA MET A 9 0.12 -5.15 1.17
C MET A 9 1.33 -5.96 0.71
N MET A 10 1.89 -6.77 1.60
CA MET A 10 3.06 -7.60 1.28
C MET A 10 2.75 -8.61 0.18
N VAL A 11 1.60 -9.27 0.26
CA VAL A 11 1.19 -10.25 -0.75
C VAL A 11 1.03 -9.57 -2.11
N LYS A 12 0.37 -8.43 -2.15
CA LYS A 12 0.17 -7.71 -3.41
C LYS A 12 1.48 -7.18 -3.99
N MET A 13 2.39 -6.72 -3.13
CA MET A 13 3.71 -6.30 -3.57
C MET A 13 4.47 -7.47 -4.21
N ALA A 14 4.43 -8.63 -3.60
CA ALA A 14 5.07 -9.82 -4.13
C ALA A 14 4.47 -10.22 -5.48
N GLU A 15 3.16 -10.19 -5.61
CA GLU A 15 2.46 -10.49 -6.86
C GLU A 15 2.83 -9.51 -7.97
N ALA A 16 3.04 -8.25 -7.62
CA ALA A 16 3.40 -7.21 -8.58
C ALA A 16 4.91 -7.15 -8.89
N GLY A 17 5.70 -7.99 -8.24
CA GLY A 17 7.15 -8.00 -8.41
C GLY A 17 7.86 -6.82 -7.77
N ILE A 18 7.24 -6.19 -6.77
CA ILE A 18 7.82 -5.05 -6.05
C ILE A 18 8.52 -5.57 -4.80
N GLY A 19 9.86 -5.46 -4.76
CA GLY A 19 10.66 -6.05 -3.71
C GLY A 19 10.95 -5.14 -2.51
N SER A 20 10.57 -3.87 -2.57
CA SER A 20 10.87 -2.93 -1.49
C SER A 20 9.88 -1.77 -1.47
N TYR A 21 9.81 -1.09 -0.31
CA TYR A 21 9.00 0.13 -0.19
C TYR A 21 9.53 1.24 -1.09
N LYS A 22 10.83 1.29 -1.28
CA LYS A 22 11.46 2.30 -2.15
C LYS A 22 10.96 2.15 -3.60
N GLU A 23 10.88 0.93 -4.08
CA GLU A 23 10.36 0.65 -5.41
C GLU A 23 8.88 1.00 -5.50
N LEU A 24 8.10 0.64 -4.47
CA LEU A 24 6.69 0.98 -4.42
C LEU A 24 6.50 2.50 -4.42
N ALA A 25 7.31 3.22 -3.66
CA ALA A 25 7.28 4.68 -3.63
C ALA A 25 7.56 5.27 -5.02
N ALA A 26 8.53 4.73 -5.72
CA ALA A 26 8.88 5.20 -7.06
C ALA A 26 7.73 5.00 -8.04
N ARG A 27 6.99 3.91 -7.90
CA ARG A 27 5.86 3.61 -8.80
C ARG A 27 4.60 4.40 -8.48
N THR A 28 4.40 4.77 -7.22
CA THR A 28 3.17 5.43 -6.77
C THR A 28 3.29 6.93 -6.61
N GLY A 29 4.51 7.42 -6.43
CA GLY A 29 4.74 8.81 -6.04
C GLY A 29 4.50 9.07 -4.56
N VAL A 30 4.21 8.04 -3.77
CA VAL A 30 4.01 8.15 -2.33
C VAL A 30 5.36 8.02 -1.64
N CYS A 31 5.62 8.85 -0.63
CA CYS A 31 6.89 8.81 0.10
C CYS A 31 7.12 7.46 0.77
N VAL A 32 8.37 7.01 0.77
CA VAL A 32 8.78 5.78 1.47
C VAL A 32 8.37 5.84 2.94
N ASN A 33 8.56 6.98 3.60
CA ASN A 33 8.19 7.14 5.00
C ASN A 33 6.69 6.94 5.23
N THR A 34 5.88 7.42 4.31
CA THR A 34 4.42 7.23 4.37
C THR A 34 4.07 5.76 4.24
N ILE A 35 4.68 5.07 3.28
CA ILE A 35 4.43 3.64 3.07
C ILE A 35 4.84 2.84 4.30
N SER A 36 6.01 3.12 4.85
CA SER A 36 6.50 2.46 6.04
C SER A 36 5.55 2.66 7.22
N ARG A 37 5.08 3.89 7.42
CA ARG A 37 4.12 4.20 8.48
C ARG A 37 2.82 3.43 8.31
N LEU A 38 2.31 3.35 7.08
CA LEU A 38 1.08 2.60 6.79
C LEU A 38 1.24 1.12 7.12
N ASN A 39 2.39 0.55 6.81
CA ASN A 39 2.66 -0.85 7.09
C ASN A 39 2.93 -1.13 8.57
N ASN A 40 3.08 -0.08 9.36
CA ASN A 40 3.26 -0.19 10.81
C ASN A 40 2.01 0.25 11.59
N GLY A 41 0.85 0.15 10.98
CA GLY A 41 -0.41 0.42 11.63
C GLY A 41 -0.95 1.83 11.44
N GLY A 42 -0.32 2.65 10.61
CA GLY A 42 -0.82 3.98 10.31
C GLY A 42 -2.05 3.94 9.41
N SER A 43 -2.76 5.05 9.32
CA SER A 43 -3.91 5.17 8.43
C SER A 43 -3.62 6.12 7.28
N ALA A 44 -4.38 5.96 6.20
CA ALA A 44 -4.18 6.71 4.98
C ALA A 44 -5.50 7.27 4.46
N GLN A 45 -5.40 8.35 3.70
CA GLN A 45 -6.53 8.87 2.95
C GLN A 45 -6.80 7.95 1.75
N PHE A 46 -8.03 8.00 1.25
CA PHE A 46 -8.45 7.16 0.13
C PHE A 46 -7.57 7.39 -1.11
N VAL A 47 -7.20 8.63 -1.37
CA VAL A 47 -6.32 8.97 -2.51
C VAL A 47 -5.00 8.21 -2.45
N THR A 48 -4.42 8.13 -1.25
CA THR A 48 -3.17 7.38 -1.05
C THR A 48 -3.37 5.89 -1.30
N LEU A 49 -4.47 5.34 -0.78
CA LEU A 49 -4.81 3.94 -1.03
C LEU A 49 -5.03 3.65 -2.50
N GLN A 50 -5.69 4.55 -3.21
CA GLN A 50 -5.90 4.40 -4.66
C GLN A 50 -4.57 4.36 -5.41
N ALA A 51 -3.63 5.22 -5.03
CA ALA A 51 -2.31 5.24 -5.66
C ALA A 51 -1.58 3.91 -5.44
N LEU A 52 -1.61 3.42 -4.21
CA LEU A 52 -0.99 2.13 -3.87
C LEU A 52 -1.65 0.98 -4.62
N ALA A 53 -2.98 0.94 -4.59
CA ALA A 53 -3.74 -0.11 -5.27
C ALA A 53 -3.50 -0.10 -6.78
N GLY A 54 -3.41 1.07 -7.38
CA GLY A 54 -3.12 1.20 -8.80
C GLY A 54 -1.76 0.60 -9.17
N ALA A 55 -0.74 0.87 -8.35
CA ALA A 55 0.59 0.32 -8.57
C ALA A 55 0.63 -1.19 -8.33
N LEU A 56 -0.20 -1.68 -7.43
CA LEU A 56 -0.28 -3.11 -7.09
C LEU A 56 -1.30 -3.85 -7.94
N ASN A 57 -1.95 -3.14 -8.87
CA ASN A 57 -2.91 -3.72 -9.82
C ASN A 57 -4.06 -4.43 -9.11
N CYS A 58 -4.62 -3.79 -8.08
CA CYS A 58 -5.73 -4.33 -7.32
C CYS A 58 -6.69 -3.21 -6.89
N GLU A 59 -7.80 -3.60 -6.30
CA GLU A 59 -8.76 -2.64 -5.77
C GLU A 59 -8.31 -2.11 -4.41
N PRO A 60 -8.57 -0.84 -4.08
CA PRO A 60 -8.21 -0.32 -2.75
C PRO A 60 -8.77 -1.15 -1.59
N ALA A 61 -9.98 -1.69 -1.76
CA ALA A 61 -10.61 -2.51 -0.72
C ALA A 61 -9.81 -3.78 -0.41
N GLU A 62 -9.05 -4.29 -1.37
CA GLU A 62 -8.23 -5.49 -1.18
C GLU A 62 -7.03 -5.25 -0.29
N LEU A 63 -6.68 -4.00 -0.04
CA LEU A 63 -5.55 -3.64 0.83
C LEU A 63 -5.99 -3.30 2.24
N LEU A 64 -7.29 -3.20 2.49
CA LEU A 64 -7.80 -2.76 3.79
C LEU A 64 -7.86 -3.90 4.78
N GLU A 65 -7.64 -3.53 6.05
CA GLU A 65 -7.85 -4.43 7.18
C GLU A 65 -9.32 -4.82 7.26
N GLU A 66 -9.59 -6.09 7.49
CA GLU A 66 -10.95 -6.54 7.70
C GLU A 66 -11.43 -6.17 9.10
N ALA A 67 -12.67 -5.68 9.17
CA ALA A 67 -13.27 -5.30 10.44
C ALA A 67 -13.60 -6.52 11.32
#